data_4d74a9ec88e2ab32a994b37f74a2962d
#
_entry.id   4d74a9ec88e2ab32a994b37f74a2962d
#
_cell.length_a   1.000
_cell.length_b   1.000
_cell.length_c   1.000
_cell.angle_alpha   90.00
_cell.angle_beta   90.00
_cell.angle_gamma   90.00
#
_symmetry.space_group_name_H-M   'P 1'
#
loop_
_entity.id
_entity.type
_entity.pdbx_description
1 polymer ?
#
loop_
_entity_poly.entity_id
_entity_poly.type
_entity_poly.pdbx_seq_one_letter_code
_entity_poly.pdbx_strand_id
1 'polypeptide(L)'
;MDLWVREARLFKYGSGTGTNFSSLRGAGEKLSGGGMSSGLMGFLKIGDRAAGAIKSGGTTRRAAKMVIVDADHPDIEEFINWKVLEEQKVASIVAGSKMHEEKLNIIFDAIKQWDGALEDAVSPAKNQKVKSAIREAKKVAIPETYIKRVLDYAKQGYESIEFSVYDTDWDSEAYNSVSGQNSNNSIRVTDAFLRAVEANEDWELINRKDQQVAKKINARELWDKIGHAAWSCADPGIQYHDTVNAWHTCPEDGEIRGSNPCSEYMFLDDTACNLASMNLLTFYKDSSFDSQLYIHSTRLWTLTLEISVMMAQFPSKEIAQRSYDFRTLGLGYANIGGLLMSMGLGYDLSLIHI
;
A
#
# COMPACT_ATOMS: atom_id res chain seq x y z
N MET A 1 -15.78 -2.06 -13.94
CA MET A 1 -15.48 -3.47 -13.58
C MET A 1 -14.39 -4.08 -14.45
N ASP A 2 -14.31 -3.75 -15.73
CA ASP A 2 -13.29 -4.29 -16.67
C ASP A 2 -11.86 -4.06 -16.22
N LEU A 3 -11.56 -2.89 -15.60
CA LEU A 3 -10.26 -2.63 -15.00
C LEU A 3 -9.84 -3.72 -14.01
N TRP A 4 -10.73 -4.11 -13.10
CA TRP A 4 -10.41 -5.15 -12.10
C TRP A 4 -10.15 -6.52 -12.73
N VAL A 5 -10.86 -6.84 -13.83
CA VAL A 5 -10.62 -8.09 -14.59
C VAL A 5 -9.26 -8.05 -15.29
N ARG A 6 -8.89 -6.91 -15.88
CA ARG A 6 -7.58 -6.74 -16.53
C ARG A 6 -6.44 -6.82 -15.51
N GLU A 7 -6.57 -6.12 -14.37
CA GLU A 7 -5.59 -6.18 -13.28
C GLU A 7 -5.46 -7.59 -12.71
N ALA A 8 -6.58 -8.29 -12.48
CA ALA A 8 -6.57 -9.67 -11.98
C ALA A 8 -5.76 -10.62 -12.88
N ARG A 9 -5.89 -10.46 -14.20
CA ARG A 9 -5.07 -11.22 -15.17
C ARG A 9 -3.60 -10.90 -15.05
N LEU A 10 -3.24 -9.62 -14.95
CA LEU A 10 -1.85 -9.18 -14.80
C LEU A 10 -1.22 -9.70 -13.51
N PHE A 11 -1.94 -9.62 -12.38
CA PHE A 11 -1.48 -10.13 -11.09
C PHE A 11 -1.26 -11.63 -11.10
N LYS A 12 -2.15 -12.40 -11.76
CA LYS A 12 -2.02 -13.84 -11.88
C LYS A 12 -0.72 -14.25 -12.57
N TYR A 13 -0.23 -13.46 -13.51
CA TYR A 13 1.01 -13.70 -14.24
C TYR A 13 2.23 -12.98 -13.65
N GLY A 14 2.08 -12.37 -12.46
CA GLY A 14 3.18 -11.75 -11.73
C GLY A 14 3.61 -10.37 -12.21
N SER A 15 2.77 -9.70 -13.02
CA SER A 15 3.00 -8.34 -13.46
C SER A 15 2.37 -7.31 -12.50
N GLY A 16 2.84 -6.05 -12.58
CA GLY A 16 2.27 -4.92 -11.84
C GLY A 16 1.36 -4.05 -12.69
N THR A 17 0.58 -3.21 -12.04
CA THR A 17 -0.30 -2.21 -12.67
C THR A 17 -0.17 -0.86 -12.01
N GLY A 18 -0.39 0.21 -12.77
CA GLY A 18 -0.58 1.56 -12.21
C GLY A 18 -1.75 2.23 -12.90
N THR A 19 -2.62 2.87 -12.12
CA THR A 19 -3.83 3.50 -12.64
C THR A 19 -4.10 4.82 -11.94
N ASN A 20 -4.39 5.86 -12.73
CA ASN A 20 -4.91 7.12 -12.23
C ASN A 20 -6.43 7.01 -12.09
N PHE A 21 -6.92 7.16 -10.85
CA PHE A 21 -8.32 7.03 -10.49
C PHE A 21 -9.06 8.37 -10.40
N SER A 22 -8.40 9.48 -10.72
CA SER A 22 -8.94 10.83 -10.55
C SER A 22 -10.19 11.11 -11.36
N SER A 23 -10.48 10.33 -12.39
CA SER A 23 -11.73 10.45 -13.17
C SER A 23 -12.97 9.88 -12.46
N LEU A 24 -12.81 9.13 -11.38
CA LEU A 24 -13.92 8.65 -10.58
C LEU A 24 -14.54 9.80 -9.80
N ARG A 25 -15.86 9.75 -9.64
CA ARG A 25 -16.60 10.78 -8.89
C ARG A 25 -16.26 10.73 -7.41
N GLY A 26 -16.19 11.91 -6.81
CA GLY A 26 -16.13 12.06 -5.37
C GLY A 26 -17.40 11.62 -4.64
N ALA A 27 -17.32 11.45 -3.34
CA ALA A 27 -18.47 11.14 -2.49
C ALA A 27 -19.51 12.27 -2.54
N GLY A 28 -20.78 11.91 -2.65
CA GLY A 28 -21.88 12.86 -2.69
C GLY A 28 -22.14 13.50 -4.07
N GLU A 29 -21.35 13.24 -5.10
CA GLU A 29 -21.66 13.68 -6.46
C GLU A 29 -22.91 12.96 -7.01
N LYS A 30 -23.79 13.69 -7.71
CA LYS A 30 -25.03 13.14 -8.25
C LYS A 30 -24.81 12.10 -9.34
N LEU A 31 -25.50 10.96 -9.26
CA LEU A 31 -25.51 9.93 -10.29
C LEU A 31 -26.54 10.24 -11.39
N SER A 32 -26.29 9.76 -12.61
CA SER A 32 -27.19 9.97 -13.76
C SER A 32 -28.56 9.30 -13.60
N GLY A 33 -28.60 8.17 -12.88
CA GLY A 33 -29.84 7.42 -12.58
C GLY A 33 -30.54 7.81 -11.28
N GLY A 34 -30.09 8.90 -10.64
CA GLY A 34 -30.54 9.31 -9.30
C GLY A 34 -29.66 8.71 -8.19
N GLY A 35 -29.66 9.36 -7.03
CA GLY A 35 -28.81 9.02 -5.90
C GLY A 35 -27.44 9.71 -5.93
N MET A 36 -26.58 9.35 -4.98
CA MET A 36 -25.28 9.96 -4.76
C MET A 36 -24.15 8.93 -4.95
N SER A 37 -22.98 9.40 -5.39
CA SER A 37 -21.77 8.59 -5.46
C SER A 37 -21.29 8.20 -4.06
N SER A 38 -20.85 6.95 -3.91
CA SER A 38 -20.17 6.49 -2.69
C SER A 38 -18.72 6.95 -2.59
N GLY A 39 -18.23 7.66 -3.61
CA GLY A 39 -16.89 8.20 -3.65
C GLY A 39 -15.82 7.24 -4.16
N LEU A 40 -14.62 7.78 -4.27
CA LEU A 40 -13.43 7.11 -4.74
C LEU A 40 -13.05 5.89 -3.88
N MET A 41 -13.07 6.07 -2.56
CA MET A 41 -12.53 5.08 -1.62
C MET A 41 -13.24 3.73 -1.68
N GLY A 42 -14.54 3.71 -1.98
CA GLY A 42 -15.28 2.46 -2.18
C GLY A 42 -14.70 1.60 -3.30
N PHE A 43 -14.37 2.21 -4.42
CA PHE A 43 -13.76 1.52 -5.56
C PHE A 43 -12.32 1.09 -5.29
N LEU A 44 -11.53 1.93 -4.62
CA LEU A 44 -10.14 1.59 -4.26
C LEU A 44 -10.09 0.37 -3.34
N LYS A 45 -10.97 0.28 -2.35
CA LYS A 45 -11.07 -0.88 -1.45
C LYS A 45 -11.39 -2.19 -2.18
N ILE A 46 -12.22 -2.15 -3.23
CA ILE A 46 -12.48 -3.33 -4.08
C ILE A 46 -11.18 -3.79 -4.76
N GLY A 47 -10.46 -2.86 -5.40
CA GLY A 47 -9.21 -3.16 -6.10
C GLY A 47 -8.11 -3.65 -5.16
N ASP A 48 -8.00 -3.08 -3.97
CA ASP A 48 -7.06 -3.50 -2.95
C ASP A 48 -7.31 -4.94 -2.49
N ARG A 49 -8.56 -5.28 -2.19
CA ARG A 49 -8.94 -6.65 -1.80
C ARG A 49 -8.75 -7.66 -2.94
N ALA A 50 -9.05 -7.28 -4.18
CA ALA A 50 -8.80 -8.12 -5.34
C ALA A 50 -7.29 -8.40 -5.50
N ALA A 51 -6.45 -7.38 -5.36
CA ALA A 51 -5.00 -7.51 -5.40
C ALA A 51 -4.46 -8.42 -4.29
N GLY A 52 -4.99 -8.32 -3.07
CA GLY A 52 -4.60 -9.18 -1.94
C GLY A 52 -5.01 -10.65 -2.12
N ALA A 53 -6.14 -10.90 -2.79
CA ALA A 53 -6.67 -12.26 -2.99
C ALA A 53 -6.00 -13.00 -4.16
N ILE A 54 -5.51 -12.26 -5.18
CA ILE A 54 -4.94 -12.85 -6.39
C ILE A 54 -3.44 -13.00 -6.22
N LYS A 55 -3.00 -14.25 -6.04
CA LYS A 55 -1.57 -14.60 -6.02
C LYS A 55 -1.14 -15.06 -7.41
N SER A 56 0.08 -14.72 -7.81
CA SER A 56 0.67 -15.29 -9.02
C SER A 56 0.77 -16.81 -8.90
N GLY A 57 0.34 -17.53 -9.94
CA GLY A 57 0.27 -19.00 -9.92
C GLY A 57 1.61 -19.64 -9.56
N GLY A 58 1.69 -20.30 -8.41
CA GLY A 58 2.86 -21.02 -7.94
C GLY A 58 3.99 -20.16 -7.36
N THR A 59 3.85 -18.84 -7.30
CA THR A 59 4.83 -17.94 -6.69
C THR A 59 4.26 -17.25 -5.45
N THR A 60 5.13 -16.87 -4.52
CA THR A 60 4.78 -16.11 -3.31
C THR A 60 4.69 -14.61 -3.54
N ARG A 61 4.88 -14.14 -4.78
CA ARG A 61 4.85 -12.71 -5.10
C ARG A 61 3.44 -12.15 -4.97
N ARG A 62 3.31 -11.10 -4.17
CA ARG A 62 2.08 -10.31 -4.06
C ARG A 62 1.86 -9.50 -5.32
N ALA A 63 0.59 -9.14 -5.59
CA ALA A 63 0.24 -8.18 -6.63
C ALA A 63 0.95 -6.84 -6.38
N ALA A 64 1.47 -6.23 -7.42
CA ALA A 64 2.05 -4.90 -7.38
C ALA A 64 1.08 -3.92 -8.05
N LYS A 65 0.57 -2.95 -7.29
CA LYS A 65 -0.44 -1.99 -7.75
C LYS A 65 -0.06 -0.58 -7.33
N MET A 66 -0.14 0.37 -8.27
CA MET A 66 -0.08 1.80 -8.00
C MET A 66 -1.47 2.41 -8.17
N VAL A 67 -1.88 3.19 -7.20
CA VAL A 67 -3.09 4.01 -7.23
C VAL A 67 -2.68 5.47 -7.23
N ILE A 68 -3.09 6.21 -8.24
CA ILE A 68 -2.77 7.62 -8.39
C ILE A 68 -4.05 8.44 -8.30
N VAL A 69 -4.00 9.54 -7.54
CA VAL A 69 -5.11 10.50 -7.42
C VAL A 69 -4.55 11.92 -7.53
N ASP A 70 -5.20 12.75 -8.35
CA ASP A 70 -4.81 14.16 -8.53
C ASP A 70 -5.18 14.98 -7.28
N ALA A 71 -4.35 15.96 -6.94
CA ALA A 71 -4.47 16.75 -5.72
C ALA A 71 -5.77 17.58 -5.63
N ASP A 72 -6.47 17.76 -6.75
CA ASP A 72 -7.75 18.48 -6.82
C ASP A 72 -8.99 17.58 -6.69
N HIS A 73 -8.80 16.28 -6.41
CA HIS A 73 -9.91 15.34 -6.28
C HIS A 73 -10.75 15.64 -5.02
N PRO A 74 -12.11 15.59 -5.07
CA PRO A 74 -12.95 15.86 -3.90
C PRO A 74 -12.63 15.00 -2.68
N ASP A 75 -12.27 13.74 -2.87
CA ASP A 75 -11.97 12.78 -1.80
C ASP A 75 -10.48 12.73 -1.43
N ILE A 76 -9.66 13.70 -1.84
CA ILE A 76 -8.20 13.65 -1.67
C ILE A 76 -7.77 13.54 -0.21
N GLU A 77 -8.47 14.21 0.71
CA GLU A 77 -8.13 14.16 2.14
C GLU A 77 -8.37 12.75 2.73
N GLU A 78 -9.43 12.06 2.31
CA GLU A 78 -9.68 10.67 2.72
C GLU A 78 -8.62 9.73 2.14
N PHE A 79 -8.23 9.93 0.88
CA PHE A 79 -7.18 9.17 0.22
C PHE A 79 -5.82 9.32 0.91
N ILE A 80 -5.42 10.55 1.27
CA ILE A 80 -4.18 10.82 2.00
C ILE A 80 -4.13 10.04 3.32
N ASN A 81 -5.22 10.08 4.08
CA ASN A 81 -5.27 9.50 5.41
C ASN A 81 -5.58 8.00 5.43
N TRP A 82 -5.88 7.40 4.28
CA TRP A 82 -6.36 6.03 4.24
C TRP A 82 -5.45 5.04 4.96
N LYS A 83 -4.18 4.97 4.58
CA LYS A 83 -3.23 4.03 5.21
C LYS A 83 -2.90 4.38 6.67
N VAL A 84 -2.82 5.66 6.99
CA VAL A 84 -2.61 6.11 8.38
C VAL A 84 -3.71 5.56 9.30
N LEU A 85 -4.97 5.66 8.88
CA LEU A 85 -6.11 5.15 9.65
C LEU A 85 -6.10 3.61 9.74
N GLU A 86 -5.70 2.93 8.68
CA GLU A 86 -5.60 1.47 8.68
C GLU A 86 -4.46 0.97 9.59
N GLU A 87 -3.31 1.64 9.61
CA GLU A 87 -2.21 1.35 10.55
C GLU A 87 -2.63 1.57 12.01
N GLN A 88 -3.38 2.63 12.30
CA GLN A 88 -3.94 2.86 13.63
C GLN A 88 -4.90 1.73 14.05
N LYS A 89 -5.67 1.17 13.10
CA LYS A 89 -6.53 0.01 13.38
C LYS A 89 -5.70 -1.24 13.70
N VAL A 90 -4.61 -1.51 12.96
CA VAL A 90 -3.70 -2.62 13.24
C VAL A 90 -3.13 -2.48 14.65
N ALA A 91 -2.59 -1.32 15.00
CA ALA A 91 -2.06 -1.06 16.34
C ALA A 91 -3.12 -1.30 17.44
N SER A 92 -4.37 -0.86 17.19
CA SER A 92 -5.49 -1.05 18.12
C SER A 92 -5.89 -2.52 18.26
N ILE A 93 -5.92 -3.29 17.16
CA ILE A 93 -6.22 -4.73 17.15
C ILE A 93 -5.16 -5.49 17.93
N VAL A 94 -3.87 -5.21 17.67
CA VAL A 94 -2.74 -5.85 18.37
C VAL A 94 -2.76 -5.55 19.87
N ALA A 95 -2.85 -4.29 20.25
CA ALA A 95 -2.91 -3.88 21.65
C ALA A 95 -4.16 -4.46 22.35
N GLY A 96 -5.32 -4.41 21.68
CA GLY A 96 -6.57 -4.95 22.20
C GLY A 96 -6.53 -6.45 22.41
N SER A 97 -5.94 -7.23 21.50
CA SER A 97 -5.82 -8.69 21.63
C SER A 97 -4.94 -9.10 22.82
N LYS A 98 -3.79 -8.44 22.99
CA LYS A 98 -2.90 -8.66 24.15
C LYS A 98 -3.57 -8.34 25.48
N MET A 99 -4.27 -7.20 25.52
CA MET A 99 -5.01 -6.78 26.71
C MET A 99 -6.15 -7.73 27.03
N HIS A 100 -6.84 -8.26 26.00
CA HIS A 100 -7.92 -9.23 26.13
C HIS A 100 -7.42 -10.52 26.78
N GLU A 101 -6.32 -11.07 26.28
CA GLU A 101 -5.69 -12.27 26.85
C GLU A 101 -5.25 -12.03 28.30
N GLU A 102 -4.52 -10.94 28.55
CA GLU A 102 -4.02 -10.61 29.91
C GLU A 102 -5.17 -10.50 30.94
N LYS A 103 -6.15 -9.67 30.65
CA LYS A 103 -7.22 -9.38 31.63
C LYS A 103 -8.15 -10.55 31.86
N LEU A 104 -8.42 -11.37 30.85
CA LEU A 104 -9.25 -12.56 31.03
C LEU A 104 -8.52 -13.68 31.78
N ASN A 105 -7.21 -13.84 31.55
CA ASN A 105 -6.41 -14.81 32.34
C ASN A 105 -6.26 -14.38 33.80
N ILE A 106 -6.19 -13.09 34.12
CA ILE A 106 -6.22 -12.58 35.50
C ILE A 106 -7.53 -13.03 36.23
N ILE A 107 -8.66 -13.16 35.53
CA ILE A 107 -9.90 -13.68 36.13
C ILE A 107 -9.74 -15.15 36.48
N PHE A 108 -9.14 -15.96 35.61
CA PHE A 108 -8.83 -17.37 35.93
C PHE A 108 -7.89 -17.48 37.12
N ASP A 109 -6.83 -16.68 37.18
CA ASP A 109 -5.88 -16.70 38.29
C ASP A 109 -6.55 -16.30 39.62
N ALA A 110 -7.49 -15.35 39.58
CA ALA A 110 -8.27 -14.96 40.74
C ALA A 110 -9.23 -16.08 41.22
N ILE A 111 -9.71 -16.91 40.30
CA ILE A 111 -10.53 -18.10 40.62
C ILE A 111 -9.66 -19.19 41.23
N LYS A 112 -8.51 -19.51 40.63
CA LYS A 112 -7.56 -20.53 41.13
C LYS A 112 -7.05 -20.24 42.54
N GLN A 113 -6.87 -18.98 42.88
CA GLN A 113 -6.38 -18.53 44.20
C GLN A 113 -7.45 -18.61 45.31
N TRP A 114 -8.65 -19.11 45.01
CA TRP A 114 -9.72 -19.27 45.97
C TRP A 114 -9.60 -20.61 46.70
N ASP A 115 -9.60 -20.54 48.01
CA ASP A 115 -9.61 -21.71 48.86
C ASP A 115 -11.06 -22.03 49.30
N GLY A 116 -11.69 -22.99 48.63
CA GLY A 116 -13.08 -23.34 48.88
C GLY A 116 -13.83 -23.88 47.65
N ALA A 117 -15.15 -23.91 47.73
CA ALA A 117 -16.00 -24.44 46.65
C ALA A 117 -15.88 -23.63 45.37
N LEU A 118 -15.83 -24.29 44.22
CA LEU A 118 -15.71 -23.68 42.91
C LEU A 118 -16.86 -22.70 42.59
N GLU A 119 -18.07 -23.01 43.03
CA GLU A 119 -19.23 -22.14 42.88
C GLU A 119 -19.03 -20.76 43.54
N ASP A 120 -18.34 -20.73 44.68
CA ASP A 120 -17.99 -19.50 45.38
C ASP A 120 -16.79 -18.81 44.74
N ALA A 121 -15.81 -19.56 44.23
CA ALA A 121 -14.66 -19.07 43.52
C ALA A 121 -15.05 -18.21 42.32
N VAL A 122 -16.03 -18.63 41.52
CA VAL A 122 -16.50 -17.93 40.32
C VAL A 122 -17.53 -16.83 40.60
N SER A 123 -17.96 -16.67 41.84
CA SER A 123 -18.98 -15.70 42.24
C SER A 123 -18.36 -14.33 42.58
N PRO A 124 -18.62 -13.27 41.80
CA PRO A 124 -18.11 -11.92 42.14
C PRO A 124 -18.68 -11.37 43.47
N ALA A 125 -19.79 -11.96 43.96
CA ALA A 125 -20.37 -11.56 45.24
C ALA A 125 -19.56 -12.10 46.43
N LYS A 126 -18.96 -13.29 46.27
CA LYS A 126 -18.20 -14.00 47.33
C LYS A 126 -16.69 -13.79 47.15
N ASN A 127 -16.16 -13.89 45.92
CA ASN A 127 -14.75 -13.72 45.62
C ASN A 127 -14.43 -12.28 45.24
N GLN A 128 -13.85 -11.50 46.16
CA GLN A 128 -13.49 -10.13 45.94
C GLN A 128 -12.36 -9.93 44.89
N LYS A 129 -11.45 -10.94 44.75
CA LYS A 129 -10.40 -10.88 43.71
C LYS A 129 -11.01 -10.98 42.32
N VAL A 130 -11.97 -11.91 42.11
CA VAL A 130 -12.72 -12.03 40.85
C VAL A 130 -13.52 -10.77 40.57
N LYS A 131 -14.19 -10.22 41.57
CA LYS A 131 -14.92 -8.95 41.40
C LYS A 131 -14.01 -7.81 40.95
N SER A 132 -12.82 -7.70 41.52
CA SER A 132 -11.82 -6.70 41.15
C SER A 132 -11.31 -6.95 39.73
N ALA A 133 -10.94 -8.19 39.38
CA ALA A 133 -10.48 -8.56 38.05
C ALA A 133 -11.52 -8.23 36.96
N ILE A 134 -12.79 -8.56 37.19
CA ILE A 134 -13.91 -8.24 36.32
C ILE A 134 -14.04 -6.71 36.14
N ARG A 135 -13.92 -5.98 37.22
CA ARG A 135 -13.99 -4.50 37.16
C ARG A 135 -12.87 -3.91 36.30
N GLU A 136 -11.65 -4.40 36.48
CA GLU A 136 -10.51 -3.96 35.64
C GLU A 136 -10.67 -4.36 34.17
N ALA A 137 -11.17 -5.58 33.88
CA ALA A 137 -11.49 -6.00 32.53
C ALA A 137 -12.56 -5.09 31.87
N LYS A 138 -13.60 -4.70 32.61
CA LYS A 138 -14.64 -3.77 32.12
C LYS A 138 -14.12 -2.36 31.88
N LYS A 139 -13.14 -1.87 32.64
CA LYS A 139 -12.52 -0.54 32.43
C LYS A 139 -11.80 -0.43 31.09
N VAL A 140 -11.25 -1.54 30.61
CA VAL A 140 -10.57 -1.61 29.30
C VAL A 140 -11.49 -2.12 28.19
N ALA A 141 -12.81 -1.99 28.37
CA ALA A 141 -13.85 -2.28 27.39
C ALA A 141 -13.95 -3.76 26.95
N ILE A 142 -13.49 -4.73 27.76
CA ILE A 142 -13.70 -6.14 27.45
C ILE A 142 -15.20 -6.45 27.56
N PRO A 143 -15.83 -7.03 26.50
CA PRO A 143 -17.25 -7.31 26.49
C PRO A 143 -17.65 -8.30 27.57
N GLU A 144 -18.81 -8.07 28.21
CA GLU A 144 -19.32 -8.91 29.29
C GLU A 144 -19.51 -10.37 28.88
N THR A 145 -19.78 -10.62 27.60
CA THR A 145 -19.92 -11.97 27.05
C THR A 145 -18.65 -12.81 27.20
N TYR A 146 -17.48 -12.19 27.02
CA TYR A 146 -16.20 -12.88 27.23
C TYR A 146 -15.91 -13.14 28.70
N ILE A 147 -16.22 -12.17 29.55
CA ILE A 147 -16.09 -12.34 31.01
C ILE A 147 -16.98 -13.50 31.50
N LYS A 148 -18.25 -13.56 31.07
CA LYS A 148 -19.13 -14.68 31.37
C LYS A 148 -18.59 -16.01 30.86
N ARG A 149 -18.06 -16.06 29.64
CA ARG A 149 -17.45 -17.26 29.06
C ARG A 149 -16.29 -17.77 29.92
N VAL A 150 -15.43 -16.88 30.42
CA VAL A 150 -14.34 -17.24 31.34
C VAL A 150 -14.88 -17.89 32.61
N LEU A 151 -15.88 -17.26 33.24
CA LEU A 151 -16.51 -17.81 34.46
C LEU A 151 -17.18 -19.20 34.22
N ASP A 152 -17.80 -19.36 33.04
CA ASP A 152 -18.44 -20.63 32.69
C ASP A 152 -17.43 -21.74 32.35
N TYR A 153 -16.30 -21.38 31.71
CA TYR A 153 -15.19 -22.33 31.48
C TYR A 153 -14.53 -22.75 32.80
N ALA A 154 -14.32 -21.80 33.71
CA ALA A 154 -13.78 -22.12 35.03
C ALA A 154 -14.70 -23.11 35.80
N LYS A 155 -16.03 -22.95 35.72
CA LYS A 155 -16.99 -23.93 36.29
C LYS A 155 -16.87 -25.33 35.67
N GLN A 156 -16.42 -25.42 34.40
CA GLN A 156 -16.22 -26.67 33.68
C GLN A 156 -14.83 -27.28 33.93
N GLY A 157 -13.99 -26.62 34.76
CA GLY A 157 -12.67 -27.10 35.13
C GLY A 157 -11.53 -26.61 34.21
N TYR A 158 -11.79 -25.68 33.30
CA TYR A 158 -10.71 -25.04 32.54
C TYR A 158 -9.96 -24.07 33.43
N GLU A 159 -8.64 -24.06 33.27
CA GLU A 159 -7.75 -23.23 34.07
C GLU A 159 -7.20 -22.02 33.34
N SER A 160 -7.32 -21.97 31.99
CA SER A 160 -6.92 -20.89 31.15
C SER A 160 -7.68 -20.92 29.83
N ILE A 161 -7.65 -19.84 29.09
CA ILE A 161 -8.10 -19.78 27.70
C ILE A 161 -6.94 -19.25 26.85
N GLU A 162 -6.68 -19.93 25.74
CA GLU A 162 -5.85 -19.38 24.68
C GLU A 162 -6.69 -18.42 23.84
N PHE A 163 -6.25 -17.17 23.77
CA PHE A 163 -6.79 -16.18 22.86
C PHE A 163 -5.82 -15.99 21.70
N SER A 164 -6.36 -15.79 20.49
CA SER A 164 -5.57 -15.36 19.36
C SER A 164 -5.02 -13.96 19.64
N VAL A 165 -3.73 -13.86 19.83
CA VAL A 165 -3.00 -12.59 19.95
C VAL A 165 -2.45 -12.22 18.60
N TYR A 166 -2.77 -11.02 18.15
CA TYR A 166 -2.26 -10.47 16.92
C TYR A 166 -0.90 -9.82 17.15
N ASP A 167 -0.08 -9.76 16.13
CA ASP A 167 1.21 -9.10 16.11
C ASP A 167 1.30 -8.03 15.01
N THR A 168 2.45 -7.38 14.89
CA THR A 168 2.71 -6.32 13.91
C THR A 168 3.55 -6.80 12.73
N ASP A 169 3.73 -8.11 12.57
CA ASP A 169 4.41 -8.64 11.40
C ASP A 169 3.58 -8.36 10.14
N TRP A 170 4.27 -7.99 9.07
CA TRP A 170 3.65 -7.50 7.83
C TRP A 170 2.70 -8.51 7.15
N ASP A 171 2.81 -9.79 7.45
CA ASP A 171 1.95 -10.87 6.95
C ASP A 171 0.97 -11.42 8.01
N SER A 172 0.87 -10.75 9.17
CA SER A 172 -0.04 -11.14 10.25
C SER A 172 -1.51 -11.00 9.88
N GLU A 173 -2.36 -11.71 10.62
CA GLU A 173 -3.82 -11.62 10.45
C GLU A 173 -4.36 -10.22 10.75
N ALA A 174 -3.69 -9.42 11.58
CA ALA A 174 -4.07 -8.04 11.84
C ALA A 174 -4.06 -7.22 10.54
N TYR A 175 -3.00 -7.32 9.73
CA TYR A 175 -2.90 -6.67 8.43
C TYR A 175 -3.90 -7.23 7.39
N ASN A 176 -4.25 -8.51 7.46
CA ASN A 176 -5.26 -9.10 6.60
C ASN A 176 -6.68 -8.55 6.89
N SER A 177 -6.92 -8.02 8.08
CA SER A 177 -8.22 -7.47 8.49
C SER A 177 -8.47 -6.05 7.98
N VAL A 178 -7.42 -5.27 7.64
CA VAL A 178 -7.50 -3.89 7.20
C VAL A 178 -7.36 -3.76 5.68
N SER A 179 -7.64 -2.59 5.11
CA SER A 179 -7.56 -2.31 3.67
C SER A 179 -6.31 -1.48 3.32
N GLY A 180 -6.05 -1.28 2.02
CA GLY A 180 -4.95 -0.44 1.55
C GLY A 180 -3.56 -1.07 1.65
N GLN A 181 -3.45 -2.38 1.92
CA GLN A 181 -2.17 -3.06 2.12
C GLN A 181 -1.56 -3.61 0.83
N ASN A 182 -2.32 -3.59 -0.27
CA ASN A 182 -1.92 -4.23 -1.54
C ASN A 182 -1.67 -3.23 -2.67
N SER A 183 -1.61 -1.94 -2.35
CA SER A 183 -1.33 -0.88 -3.31
C SER A 183 -0.32 0.13 -2.77
N ASN A 184 0.51 0.65 -3.66
CA ASN A 184 1.27 1.88 -3.45
C ASN A 184 0.37 3.05 -3.84
N ASN A 185 0.31 4.09 -3.04
CA ASN A 185 -0.53 5.24 -3.29
C ASN A 185 0.32 6.45 -3.62
N SER A 186 -0.05 7.21 -4.65
CA SER A 186 0.61 8.46 -5.01
C SER A 186 -0.40 9.57 -5.28
N ILE A 187 -0.04 10.79 -4.92
CA ILE A 187 -0.76 12.00 -5.27
C ILE A 187 -0.06 12.65 -6.44
N ARG A 188 -0.83 13.00 -7.46
CA ARG A 188 -0.31 13.73 -8.60
C ARG A 188 -0.56 15.22 -8.38
N VAL A 189 0.52 15.98 -8.33
CA VAL A 189 0.52 17.42 -8.08
C VAL A 189 0.93 18.19 -9.33
N THR A 190 0.33 19.36 -9.52
CA THR A 190 0.70 20.31 -10.59
C THR A 190 1.60 21.40 -10.01
N ASP A 191 2.33 22.11 -10.88
CA ASP A 191 3.06 23.32 -10.53
C ASP A 191 2.15 24.40 -9.94
N ALA A 192 0.88 24.46 -10.40
CA ALA A 192 -0.11 25.37 -9.86
C ALA A 192 -0.41 25.06 -8.39
N PHE A 193 -0.56 23.79 -8.04
CA PHE A 193 -0.73 23.37 -6.65
C PHE A 193 0.49 23.73 -5.79
N LEU A 194 1.69 23.45 -6.29
CA LEU A 194 2.93 23.75 -5.57
C LEU A 194 3.11 25.26 -5.34
N ARG A 195 2.78 26.09 -6.32
CA ARG A 195 2.77 27.56 -6.13
C ARG A 195 1.74 28.00 -5.09
N ALA A 196 0.55 27.42 -5.07
CA ALA A 196 -0.46 27.70 -4.04
C ALA A 196 0.03 27.27 -2.63
N VAL A 197 0.77 26.16 -2.54
CA VAL A 197 1.43 25.71 -1.28
C VAL A 197 2.47 26.76 -0.82
N GLU A 198 3.33 27.23 -1.71
CA GLU A 198 4.35 28.25 -1.39
C GLU A 198 3.72 29.58 -0.98
N ALA A 199 2.69 30.00 -1.69
CA ALA A 199 1.97 31.26 -1.44
C ALA A 199 0.98 31.15 -0.25
N ASN A 200 0.75 29.94 0.30
CA ASN A 200 -0.23 29.67 1.36
C ASN A 200 -1.66 30.08 0.97
N GLU A 201 -2.02 29.80 -0.28
CA GLU A 201 -3.32 30.11 -0.87
C GLU A 201 -4.32 28.97 -0.74
N ASP A 202 -5.59 29.25 -1.08
CA ASP A 202 -6.62 28.24 -1.18
C ASP A 202 -6.44 27.36 -2.42
N TRP A 203 -6.76 26.08 -2.28
CA TRP A 203 -6.80 25.09 -3.33
C TRP A 203 -8.23 24.57 -3.51
N GLU A 204 -8.69 24.50 -4.75
CA GLU A 204 -10.04 24.06 -5.09
C GLU A 204 -10.06 22.56 -5.38
N LEU A 205 -10.91 21.83 -4.69
CA LEU A 205 -11.26 20.45 -5.00
C LEU A 205 -12.44 20.46 -5.98
N ILE A 206 -12.30 19.74 -7.11
CA ILE A 206 -13.19 19.85 -8.26
C ILE A 206 -14.00 18.57 -8.44
N ASN A 207 -15.32 18.69 -8.50
CA ASN A 207 -16.24 17.61 -8.86
C ASN A 207 -15.92 17.05 -10.25
N ARG A 208 -15.98 15.76 -10.41
CA ARG A 208 -15.65 15.10 -11.68
C ARG A 208 -16.79 15.10 -12.69
N LYS A 209 -18.03 15.23 -12.23
CA LYS A 209 -19.20 15.24 -13.11
C LYS A 209 -19.47 16.58 -13.76
N ASP A 210 -19.46 17.66 -12.98
CA ASP A 210 -19.89 18.99 -13.42
C ASP A 210 -18.78 20.04 -13.43
N GLN A 211 -17.58 19.65 -13.02
CA GLN A 211 -16.39 20.51 -12.95
C GLN A 211 -16.58 21.72 -12.01
N GLN A 212 -17.55 21.64 -11.10
CA GLN A 212 -17.75 22.69 -10.10
C GLN A 212 -16.84 22.47 -8.89
N VAL A 213 -16.56 23.56 -8.19
CA VAL A 213 -15.81 23.50 -6.95
C VAL A 213 -16.65 22.78 -5.88
N ALA A 214 -16.15 21.63 -5.43
CA ALA A 214 -16.77 20.85 -4.36
C ALA A 214 -16.43 21.45 -2.98
N LYS A 215 -15.17 21.86 -2.81
CA LYS A 215 -14.63 22.38 -1.55
C LYS A 215 -13.39 23.22 -1.84
N LYS A 216 -13.14 24.24 -1.03
CA LYS A 216 -11.86 24.96 -0.95
C LYS A 216 -11.16 24.59 0.34
N ILE A 217 -9.86 24.35 0.24
CA ILE A 217 -8.98 24.03 1.37
C ILE A 217 -7.69 24.81 1.22
N ASN A 218 -6.98 25.05 2.33
CA ASN A 218 -5.67 25.68 2.24
C ASN A 218 -4.64 24.68 1.65
N ALA A 219 -3.89 25.10 0.62
CA ALA A 219 -2.92 24.26 -0.08
C ALA A 219 -1.78 23.81 0.84
N ARG A 220 -1.27 24.69 1.72
CA ARG A 220 -0.22 24.38 2.69
C ARG A 220 -0.68 23.32 3.69
N GLU A 221 -1.91 23.45 4.21
CA GLU A 221 -2.47 22.45 5.13
C GLU A 221 -2.63 21.08 4.45
N LEU A 222 -3.02 21.06 3.17
CA LEU A 222 -3.10 19.80 2.42
C LEU A 222 -1.72 19.17 2.24
N TRP A 223 -0.71 19.98 1.89
CA TRP A 223 0.67 19.55 1.76
C TRP A 223 1.23 18.99 3.06
N ASP A 224 0.98 19.66 4.18
CA ASP A 224 1.40 19.19 5.51
C ASP A 224 0.74 17.87 5.89
N LYS A 225 -0.54 17.66 5.53
CA LYS A 225 -1.24 16.36 5.69
C LYS A 225 -0.57 15.25 4.86
N ILE A 226 -0.19 15.55 3.62
CA ILE A 226 0.53 14.59 2.76
C ILE A 226 1.87 14.22 3.42
N GLY A 227 2.64 15.22 3.85
CA GLY A 227 3.92 15.00 4.52
C GLY A 227 3.79 14.17 5.80
N HIS A 228 2.79 14.48 6.62
CA HIS A 228 2.51 13.72 7.84
C HIS A 228 2.12 12.26 7.55
N ALA A 229 1.27 12.02 6.55
CA ALA A 229 0.88 10.66 6.17
C ALA A 229 2.09 9.87 5.66
N ALA A 230 2.89 10.45 4.77
CA ALA A 230 4.11 9.83 4.25
C ALA A 230 5.13 9.51 5.35
N TRP A 231 5.29 10.39 6.34
CA TRP A 231 6.12 10.13 7.52
C TRP A 231 5.56 8.98 8.36
N SER A 232 4.23 8.92 8.54
CA SER A 232 3.58 7.95 9.43
C SER A 232 3.55 6.52 8.88
N CYS A 233 3.38 6.35 7.57
CA CYS A 233 3.16 5.03 6.95
C CYS A 233 3.82 4.86 5.57
N ALA A 234 4.76 5.72 5.19
CA ALA A 234 5.48 5.73 3.90
C ALA A 234 4.61 5.95 2.65
N ASP A 235 3.33 6.29 2.82
CA ASP A 235 2.38 6.63 1.77
C ASP A 235 1.59 7.90 2.15
N PRO A 236 1.15 8.70 1.17
CA PRO A 236 1.34 8.56 -0.28
C PRO A 236 2.70 9.09 -0.77
N GLY A 237 3.14 8.60 -1.95
CA GLY A 237 4.20 9.23 -2.75
C GLY A 237 3.68 10.45 -3.52
N ILE A 238 4.58 11.18 -4.17
CA ILE A 238 4.26 12.36 -4.99
C ILE A 238 4.70 12.14 -6.43
N GLN A 239 3.83 12.51 -7.39
CA GLN A 239 4.14 12.55 -8.82
C GLN A 239 3.96 13.98 -9.34
N TYR A 240 4.99 14.53 -9.96
CA TYR A 240 5.02 15.92 -10.44
C TYR A 240 4.55 15.99 -11.89
N HIS A 241 3.26 16.32 -12.08
CA HIS A 241 2.59 16.29 -13.37
C HIS A 241 3.32 17.08 -14.46
N ASP A 242 3.59 18.36 -14.20
CA ASP A 242 4.16 19.26 -15.22
C ASP A 242 5.60 18.87 -15.56
N THR A 243 6.41 18.55 -14.54
CA THR A 243 7.79 18.10 -14.73
C THR A 243 7.87 16.82 -15.54
N VAL A 244 7.04 15.81 -15.21
CA VAL A 244 7.02 14.54 -15.94
C VAL A 244 6.63 14.76 -17.41
N ASN A 245 5.62 15.60 -17.67
CA ASN A 245 5.18 15.90 -19.03
C ASN A 245 6.16 16.80 -19.80
N ALA A 246 6.91 17.67 -19.12
CA ALA A 246 7.98 18.45 -19.76
C ALA A 246 9.13 17.56 -20.28
N TRP A 247 9.35 16.40 -19.65
CA TRP A 247 10.35 15.41 -20.08
C TRP A 247 9.79 14.30 -20.96
N HIS A 248 8.49 14.38 -21.31
CA HIS A 248 7.83 13.36 -22.11
C HIS A 248 8.39 13.30 -23.54
N THR A 249 8.77 12.10 -23.97
CA THR A 249 9.41 11.89 -25.28
C THR A 249 8.42 11.72 -26.45
N CYS A 250 7.12 11.52 -26.15
CA CYS A 250 6.06 11.30 -27.14
C CYS A 250 4.82 12.17 -26.83
N PRO A 251 4.94 13.51 -26.69
CA PRO A 251 3.84 14.36 -26.22
C PRO A 251 2.66 14.43 -27.20
N GLU A 252 2.89 14.18 -28.49
CA GLU A 252 1.83 14.15 -29.51
C GLU A 252 0.85 12.97 -29.35
N ASP A 253 1.28 11.90 -28.68
CA ASP A 253 0.47 10.69 -28.47
C ASP A 253 -0.40 10.72 -27.21
N GLY A 254 -0.27 11.79 -26.43
CA GLY A 254 -1.03 12.02 -25.21
C GLY A 254 -0.18 12.45 -24.02
N GLU A 255 -0.82 12.54 -22.89
CA GLU A 255 -0.26 13.03 -21.65
C GLU A 255 0.08 11.87 -20.71
N ILE A 256 1.19 11.97 -19.98
CA ILE A 256 1.53 11.04 -18.89
C ILE A 256 0.68 11.39 -17.68
N ARG A 257 -0.14 10.44 -17.22
CA ARG A 257 -1.07 10.62 -16.10
C ARG A 257 -0.81 9.70 -14.92
N GLY A 258 0.16 8.82 -15.03
CA GLY A 258 0.48 7.86 -13.99
C GLY A 258 1.79 7.12 -14.21
N SER A 259 2.02 6.12 -13.38
CA SER A 259 3.22 5.29 -13.41
C SER A 259 2.91 3.84 -13.08
N ASN A 260 3.91 2.97 -13.24
CA ASN A 260 3.93 1.63 -12.66
C ASN A 260 4.02 1.65 -11.11
N PRO A 261 3.95 0.49 -10.43
CA PRO A 261 3.92 0.44 -8.97
C PRO A 261 5.11 1.07 -8.24
N CYS A 262 6.30 1.06 -8.81
CA CYS A 262 7.51 1.61 -8.19
C CYS A 262 7.85 3.02 -8.68
N SER A 263 7.02 3.60 -9.57
CA SER A 263 7.15 4.96 -10.12
C SER A 263 8.39 5.22 -10.99
N GLU A 264 9.08 4.18 -11.45
CA GLU A 264 10.20 4.33 -12.38
C GLU A 264 9.77 4.45 -13.85
N TYR A 265 8.55 4.01 -14.19
CA TYR A 265 8.01 4.06 -15.54
C TYR A 265 6.88 5.08 -15.64
N MET A 266 7.22 6.27 -16.10
CA MET A 266 6.33 7.40 -16.36
C MET A 266 6.10 7.49 -17.86
N PHE A 267 4.97 6.98 -18.35
CA PHE A 267 4.69 6.97 -19.79
C PHE A 267 3.18 7.00 -20.07
N LEU A 268 2.81 6.87 -21.34
CA LEU A 268 1.44 6.91 -21.81
C LEU A 268 0.56 5.79 -21.23
N ASP A 269 -0.72 6.07 -21.10
CA ASP A 269 -1.72 5.08 -20.73
C ASP A 269 -1.75 3.90 -21.71
N ASP A 270 -2.17 2.74 -21.21
CA ASP A 270 -2.27 1.49 -21.96
C ASP A 270 -0.94 1.03 -22.59
N THR A 271 0.18 1.37 -21.98
CA THR A 271 1.51 0.88 -22.35
C THR A 271 2.05 -0.08 -21.29
N ALA A 272 3.07 -0.82 -21.62
CA ALA A 272 3.77 -1.74 -20.72
C ALA A 272 5.27 -1.65 -20.93
N CYS A 273 6.04 -1.94 -19.88
CA CYS A 273 7.50 -2.02 -19.93
C CYS A 273 7.94 -3.38 -19.41
N ASN A 274 8.78 -4.08 -20.15
CA ASN A 274 9.49 -5.25 -19.66
C ASN A 274 10.87 -4.88 -19.14
N LEU A 275 11.36 -5.61 -18.13
CA LEU A 275 12.49 -5.20 -17.33
C LEU A 275 13.59 -6.28 -17.30
N ALA A 276 14.85 -5.80 -17.27
CA ALA A 276 16.01 -6.59 -16.91
C ALA A 276 17.02 -5.72 -16.16
N SER A 277 17.80 -6.33 -15.27
CA SER A 277 18.87 -5.64 -14.55
C SER A 277 20.11 -6.50 -14.53
N MET A 278 21.25 -5.92 -14.89
CA MET A 278 22.55 -6.61 -14.88
C MET A 278 23.24 -6.43 -13.54
N ASN A 279 23.67 -7.52 -12.94
CA ASN A 279 24.44 -7.47 -11.71
C ASN A 279 25.89 -7.05 -12.02
N LEU A 280 26.26 -5.83 -11.68
CA LEU A 280 27.59 -5.26 -11.98
C LEU A 280 28.75 -6.09 -11.38
N LEU A 281 28.54 -6.69 -10.20
CA LEU A 281 29.57 -7.47 -9.54
C LEU A 281 30.02 -8.69 -10.37
N THR A 282 29.17 -9.24 -11.23
CA THR A 282 29.53 -10.38 -12.10
C THR A 282 30.55 -10.04 -13.17
N PHE A 283 30.73 -8.75 -13.47
CA PHE A 283 31.71 -8.24 -14.45
C PHE A 283 33.04 -7.82 -13.79
N TYR A 284 33.16 -7.97 -12.47
CA TYR A 284 34.38 -7.64 -11.72
C TYR A 284 35.14 -8.90 -11.34
N LYS A 285 36.31 -9.08 -11.91
CA LYS A 285 37.21 -10.23 -11.65
C LYS A 285 38.67 -9.75 -11.65
N ASP A 286 39.48 -10.38 -10.85
CA ASP A 286 40.93 -10.12 -10.79
C ASP A 286 41.27 -8.62 -10.64
N SER A 287 40.52 -7.92 -9.80
CA SER A 287 40.61 -6.47 -9.55
C SER A 287 40.39 -5.59 -10.77
N SER A 288 39.67 -6.08 -11.78
CA SER A 288 39.36 -5.35 -13.01
C SER A 288 37.87 -5.54 -13.38
N PHE A 289 37.26 -4.46 -13.91
CA PHE A 289 35.90 -4.50 -14.44
C PHE A 289 35.95 -4.77 -15.94
N ASP A 290 35.32 -5.87 -16.39
CA ASP A 290 35.26 -6.26 -17.79
C ASP A 290 34.19 -5.45 -18.55
N SER A 291 34.59 -4.28 -19.01
CA SER A 291 33.73 -3.39 -19.78
C SER A 291 33.28 -3.97 -21.11
N GLN A 292 34.08 -4.83 -21.74
CA GLN A 292 33.72 -5.42 -23.04
C GLN A 292 32.60 -6.47 -22.86
N LEU A 293 32.72 -7.31 -21.84
CA LEU A 293 31.68 -8.26 -21.50
C LEU A 293 30.39 -7.54 -21.10
N TYR A 294 30.50 -6.43 -20.34
CA TYR A 294 29.33 -5.62 -19.95
C TYR A 294 28.63 -5.02 -21.17
N ILE A 295 29.37 -4.42 -22.11
CA ILE A 295 28.82 -3.89 -23.35
C ILE A 295 28.15 -5.00 -24.19
N HIS A 296 28.80 -6.15 -24.32
CA HIS A 296 28.23 -7.29 -25.02
C HIS A 296 26.92 -7.75 -24.39
N SER A 297 26.91 -7.92 -23.09
CA SER A 297 25.73 -8.32 -22.32
C SER A 297 24.60 -7.30 -22.43
N THR A 298 24.90 -6.00 -22.43
CA THR A 298 23.92 -4.93 -22.65
C THR A 298 23.22 -5.08 -24.00
N ARG A 299 24.01 -5.33 -25.06
CA ARG A 299 23.46 -5.54 -26.41
C ARG A 299 22.55 -6.78 -26.48
N LEU A 300 22.98 -7.88 -25.88
CA LEU A 300 22.17 -9.10 -25.85
C LEU A 300 20.86 -8.92 -25.08
N TRP A 301 20.90 -8.26 -23.90
CA TRP A 301 19.71 -8.00 -23.11
C TRP A 301 18.75 -7.02 -23.78
N THR A 302 19.26 -5.98 -24.47
CA THR A 302 18.43 -5.08 -25.29
C THR A 302 17.68 -5.87 -26.35
N LEU A 303 18.36 -6.76 -27.08
CA LEU A 303 17.72 -7.62 -28.09
C LEU A 303 16.73 -8.58 -27.46
N THR A 304 17.04 -9.18 -26.31
CA THR A 304 16.14 -10.08 -25.60
C THR A 304 14.86 -9.37 -25.16
N LEU A 305 14.97 -8.17 -24.59
CA LEU A 305 13.81 -7.37 -24.21
C LEU A 305 12.97 -6.98 -25.41
N GLU A 306 13.57 -6.60 -26.52
CA GLU A 306 12.90 -6.27 -27.77
C GLU A 306 12.09 -7.46 -28.33
N ILE A 307 12.70 -8.63 -28.36
CA ILE A 307 12.02 -9.87 -28.79
C ILE A 307 10.87 -10.21 -27.84
N SER A 308 11.06 -10.03 -26.52
CA SER A 308 10.04 -10.36 -25.52
C SER A 308 8.80 -9.48 -25.61
N VAL A 309 8.89 -8.23 -26.08
CA VAL A 309 7.70 -7.41 -26.39
C VAL A 309 6.81 -8.07 -27.43
N MET A 310 7.39 -8.64 -28.48
CA MET A 310 6.63 -9.33 -29.53
C MET A 310 6.01 -10.63 -29.07
N MET A 311 6.62 -11.30 -28.10
CA MET A 311 6.17 -12.61 -27.58
C MET A 311 5.24 -12.49 -26.38
N ALA A 312 5.09 -11.29 -25.82
CA ALA A 312 4.30 -11.05 -24.62
C ALA A 312 2.79 -11.24 -24.87
N GLN A 313 2.08 -11.63 -23.82
CA GLN A 313 0.63 -11.66 -23.79
C GLN A 313 0.12 -10.47 -22.98
N PHE A 314 -0.82 -9.72 -23.55
CA PHE A 314 -1.39 -8.52 -22.91
C PHE A 314 -2.86 -8.74 -22.53
N PRO A 315 -3.36 -8.05 -21.49
CA PRO A 315 -4.72 -8.24 -20.97
C PRO A 315 -5.79 -7.62 -21.87
N SER A 316 -5.42 -6.69 -22.74
CA SER A 316 -6.33 -6.04 -23.70
C SER A 316 -5.64 -5.76 -25.03
N LYS A 317 -6.48 -5.53 -26.06
CA LYS A 317 -6.02 -5.19 -27.40
C LYS A 317 -5.31 -3.83 -27.44
N GLU A 318 -5.79 -2.86 -26.67
CA GLU A 318 -5.22 -1.50 -26.60
C GLU A 318 -3.81 -1.56 -26.03
N ILE A 319 -3.59 -2.29 -24.93
CA ILE A 319 -2.27 -2.46 -24.32
C ILE A 319 -1.33 -3.22 -25.26
N ALA A 320 -1.83 -4.23 -25.97
CA ALA A 320 -1.03 -4.98 -26.95
C ALA A 320 -0.55 -4.06 -28.09
N GLN A 321 -1.47 -3.24 -28.66
CA GLN A 321 -1.16 -2.33 -29.74
C GLN A 321 -0.14 -1.27 -29.32
N ARG A 322 -0.39 -0.58 -28.19
CA ARG A 322 0.51 0.48 -27.71
C ARG A 322 1.87 -0.05 -27.27
N SER A 323 1.91 -1.24 -26.67
CA SER A 323 3.19 -1.87 -26.33
C SER A 323 4.01 -2.23 -27.58
N TYR A 324 3.35 -2.64 -28.65
CA TYR A 324 3.99 -2.88 -29.94
C TYR A 324 4.48 -1.57 -30.59
N ASP A 325 3.67 -0.52 -30.58
CA ASP A 325 4.00 0.75 -31.23
C ASP A 325 5.16 1.47 -30.52
N PHE A 326 5.14 1.56 -29.19
CA PHE A 326 6.13 2.28 -28.42
C PHE A 326 7.33 1.44 -27.96
N ARG A 327 7.16 0.11 -27.76
CA ARG A 327 8.22 -0.85 -27.47
C ARG A 327 9.15 -0.41 -26.33
N THR A 328 8.58 -0.02 -25.21
CA THR A 328 9.34 0.48 -24.06
C THR A 328 10.12 -0.64 -23.36
N LEU A 329 11.43 -0.45 -23.23
CA LEU A 329 12.38 -1.40 -22.66
C LEU A 329 13.02 -0.81 -21.41
N GLY A 330 12.96 -1.55 -20.29
CA GLY A 330 13.60 -1.16 -19.05
C GLY A 330 14.86 -1.99 -18.80
N LEU A 331 16.02 -1.54 -19.26
CA LEU A 331 17.31 -2.18 -19.00
C LEU A 331 18.12 -1.35 -18.02
N GLY A 332 18.36 -1.92 -16.84
CA GLY A 332 19.14 -1.28 -15.79
C GLY A 332 20.32 -2.09 -15.31
N TYR A 333 20.87 -1.68 -14.18
CA TYR A 333 21.91 -2.42 -13.46
C TYR A 333 21.60 -2.45 -11.97
N ALA A 334 22.24 -3.38 -11.28
CA ALA A 334 22.11 -3.58 -9.84
C ALA A 334 23.47 -3.81 -9.20
N ASN A 335 23.52 -3.66 -7.87
CA ASN A 335 24.67 -4.04 -7.04
C ASN A 335 25.92 -3.16 -7.22
N ILE A 336 25.73 -1.86 -7.53
CA ILE A 336 26.85 -0.92 -7.58
C ILE A 336 27.53 -0.76 -6.24
N GLY A 337 26.76 -0.71 -5.14
CA GLY A 337 27.31 -0.65 -3.78
C GLY A 337 28.19 -1.87 -3.47
N GLY A 338 27.73 -3.08 -3.80
CA GLY A 338 28.52 -4.30 -3.63
C GLY A 338 29.79 -4.32 -4.49
N LEU A 339 29.72 -3.79 -5.71
CA LEU A 339 30.90 -3.64 -6.57
C LEU A 339 31.94 -2.70 -5.92
N LEU A 340 31.52 -1.51 -5.48
CA LEU A 340 32.41 -0.53 -4.83
C LEU A 340 33.02 -1.08 -3.54
N MET A 341 32.24 -1.77 -2.71
CA MET A 341 32.75 -2.45 -1.50
C MET A 341 33.82 -3.50 -1.85
N SER A 342 33.59 -4.27 -2.91
CA SER A 342 34.56 -5.28 -3.38
C SER A 342 35.82 -4.63 -3.95
N MET A 343 35.74 -3.40 -4.46
CA MET A 343 36.88 -2.61 -4.92
C MET A 343 37.58 -1.85 -3.77
N GLY A 344 37.03 -1.87 -2.55
CA GLY A 344 37.56 -1.11 -1.41
C GLY A 344 37.30 0.39 -1.51
N LEU A 345 36.27 0.80 -2.28
CA LEU A 345 35.91 2.20 -2.51
C LEU A 345 34.70 2.60 -1.68
N GLY A 346 34.74 3.81 -1.10
CA GLY A 346 33.56 4.40 -0.46
C GLY A 346 32.56 4.91 -1.52
N TYR A 347 31.27 4.77 -1.22
CA TYR A 347 30.19 5.18 -2.14
C TYR A 347 30.16 6.70 -2.38
N ASP A 348 30.61 7.48 -1.40
CA ASP A 348 30.59 8.94 -1.38
C ASP A 348 31.95 9.59 -1.77
N LEU A 349 32.91 8.77 -2.22
CA LEU A 349 34.21 9.29 -2.64
C LEU A 349 34.17 9.98 -4.00
N SER A 350 34.93 11.07 -4.14
CA SER A 350 35.04 11.82 -5.41
C SER A 350 35.56 11.00 -6.58
N LEU A 351 36.27 9.91 -6.33
CA LEU A 351 36.72 8.94 -7.35
C LEU A 351 35.59 8.29 -8.14
N ILE A 352 34.39 8.18 -7.54
CA ILE A 352 33.20 7.68 -8.21
C ILE A 352 32.72 8.66 -9.26
N HIS A 353 32.90 9.96 -9.03
CA HIS A 353 32.49 11.02 -9.94
C HIS A 353 33.49 11.29 -11.08
N ILE A 354 34.65 10.67 -11.02
CA ILE A 354 35.69 10.77 -12.05
C ILE A 354 35.58 9.61 -13.02
#